data_35ca15d84acc6437002b534b48b56010
#
_entry.id   35ca15d84acc6437002b534b48b56010
#
_cell.length_a   1.000
_cell.length_b   1.000
_cell.length_c   1.000
_cell.angle_alpha   90.00
_cell.angle_beta   90.00
_cell.angle_gamma   90.00
#
_symmetry.space_group_name_H-M   'P 1'
#
loop_
_entity.id
_entity.type
_entity.pdbx_description
1 polymer ?
#
loop_
_entity_poly.entity_id
_entity_poly.type
_entity_poly.pdbx_seq_one_letter_code
_entity_poly.pdbx_strand_id
1 'polypeptide(L)'
;MQPEGKFLKSLIEVSHIEFQSYDFYHHELIFSSGFAQQILGYSKDEYSKFSRKFYEDLIYPDDIPMMHEAINKIIHSSPGEIIEMTARYKRSNGNYIWMYTRKVVSERDKQGYPCTITTIAEDITKLIELQDQLKEKVKLLQAISYKNSHMLRSPVASIIGLINIIEEKDTMSPHNLKIFNFLKQAIEKLDSVVHEINEISQM
;
A
#
# COMPACT_ATOMS: atom_id res chain seq x y z
N MET A 1 -6.56 -39.87 12.90
CA MET A 1 -6.80 -38.64 12.12
C MET A 1 -6.58 -38.97 10.66
N GLN A 2 -7.57 -38.76 9.79
CA GLN A 2 -7.47 -39.07 8.37
C GLN A 2 -6.33 -38.31 7.72
N PRO A 3 -5.69 -38.81 6.62
CA PRO A 3 -4.54 -38.15 5.95
C PRO A 3 -4.82 -36.69 5.58
N GLU A 4 -6.05 -36.38 5.15
CA GLU A 4 -6.52 -35.04 4.81
C GLU A 4 -6.45 -34.06 5.98
N GLY A 5 -6.83 -34.49 7.19
CA GLY A 5 -6.79 -33.64 8.38
C GLY A 5 -5.36 -33.29 8.82
N LYS A 6 -4.38 -34.19 8.59
CA LYS A 6 -2.97 -33.90 8.85
C LYS A 6 -2.43 -32.88 7.84
N PHE A 7 -2.79 -33.04 6.58
CA PHE A 7 -2.38 -32.14 5.50
C PHE A 7 -2.94 -30.73 5.75
N LEU A 8 -4.22 -30.59 6.03
CA LEU A 8 -4.84 -29.30 6.35
C LEU A 8 -4.17 -28.62 7.56
N LYS A 9 -3.88 -29.39 8.61
CA LYS A 9 -3.16 -28.85 9.77
C LYS A 9 -1.80 -28.31 9.40
N SER A 10 -1.02 -29.05 8.60
CA SER A 10 0.29 -28.59 8.11
C SER A 10 0.19 -27.33 7.25
N LEU A 11 -0.82 -27.24 6.36
CA LEU A 11 -1.07 -26.05 5.58
C LEU A 11 -1.34 -24.81 6.44
N ILE A 12 -2.16 -24.97 7.45
CA ILE A 12 -2.47 -23.90 8.42
C ILE A 12 -1.19 -23.45 9.13
N GLU A 13 -0.38 -24.40 9.62
CA GLU A 13 0.84 -24.11 10.37
C GLU A 13 1.90 -23.35 9.52
N VAL A 14 2.03 -23.65 8.22
CA VAL A 14 3.04 -23.02 7.36
C VAL A 14 2.55 -21.74 6.68
N SER A 15 1.24 -21.51 6.63
CA SER A 15 0.66 -20.39 5.86
C SER A 15 0.89 -19.03 6.51
N HIS A 16 1.11 -18.95 7.82
CA HIS A 16 1.14 -17.72 8.60
C HIS A 16 -0.11 -16.83 8.36
N ILE A 17 -1.25 -17.48 8.15
CA ILE A 17 -2.55 -16.85 7.89
C ILE A 17 -3.53 -17.32 8.96
N GLU A 18 -4.40 -16.42 9.41
CA GLU A 18 -5.48 -16.79 10.30
C GLU A 18 -6.60 -17.46 9.51
N PHE A 19 -7.03 -18.62 10.01
CA PHE A 19 -8.24 -19.31 9.59
C PHE A 19 -9.20 -19.34 10.76
N GLN A 20 -10.42 -18.87 10.54
CA GLN A 20 -11.47 -18.82 11.55
C GLN A 20 -12.76 -19.43 11.03
N SER A 21 -13.49 -20.06 11.94
CA SER A 21 -14.90 -20.39 11.79
C SER A 21 -15.67 -19.73 12.93
N TYR A 22 -16.73 -19.01 12.60
CA TYR A 22 -17.48 -18.15 13.50
C TYR A 22 -18.97 -18.49 13.44
N ASP A 23 -19.57 -18.75 14.61
CA ASP A 23 -21.00 -18.88 14.76
C ASP A 23 -21.66 -17.49 14.74
N PHE A 24 -22.46 -17.24 13.71
CA PHE A 24 -23.06 -15.94 13.49
C PHE A 24 -24.24 -15.65 14.42
N TYR A 25 -24.95 -16.69 14.90
CA TYR A 25 -26.08 -16.54 15.84
C TYR A 25 -25.63 -16.31 17.27
N HIS A 26 -24.67 -17.11 17.73
CA HIS A 26 -24.21 -17.05 19.10
C HIS A 26 -23.08 -16.06 19.33
N HIS A 27 -22.57 -15.47 18.23
CA HIS A 27 -21.41 -14.56 18.26
C HIS A 27 -20.18 -15.21 18.92
N GLU A 28 -19.92 -16.46 18.54
CA GLU A 28 -18.85 -17.25 19.12
C GLU A 28 -17.84 -17.72 18.08
N LEU A 29 -16.60 -17.76 18.50
CA LEU A 29 -15.52 -18.32 17.69
C LEU A 29 -15.51 -19.83 17.82
N ILE A 30 -15.92 -20.56 16.78
CA ILE A 30 -15.92 -22.02 16.74
C ILE A 30 -14.49 -22.55 16.60
N PHE A 31 -13.71 -21.95 15.73
CA PHE A 31 -12.34 -22.34 15.41
C PHE A 31 -11.49 -21.12 15.10
N SER A 32 -10.22 -21.16 15.52
CA SER A 32 -9.17 -20.22 15.14
C SER A 32 -7.86 -20.98 15.01
N SER A 33 -7.08 -20.67 13.99
CA SER A 33 -5.70 -21.16 13.87
C SER A 33 -4.77 -20.53 14.92
N GLY A 34 -5.16 -19.41 15.50
CA GLY A 34 -4.41 -18.70 16.56
C GLY A 34 -3.40 -17.70 16.03
N PHE A 35 -3.27 -17.54 14.71
CA PHE A 35 -2.27 -16.65 14.11
C PHE A 35 -2.62 -15.18 14.38
N ALA A 36 -3.88 -14.75 14.14
CA ALA A 36 -4.29 -13.38 14.42
C ALA A 36 -4.14 -13.02 15.91
N GLN A 37 -4.53 -13.90 16.82
CA GLN A 37 -4.31 -13.75 18.24
C GLN A 37 -2.84 -13.51 18.57
N GLN A 38 -1.94 -14.31 18.00
CA GLN A 38 -0.49 -14.22 18.24
C GLN A 38 0.07 -12.89 17.71
N ILE A 39 -0.28 -12.47 16.49
CA ILE A 39 0.19 -11.22 15.91
C ILE A 39 -0.33 -10.01 16.68
N LEU A 40 -1.60 -10.05 17.08
CA LEU A 40 -2.22 -8.96 17.84
C LEU A 40 -1.74 -8.91 19.29
N GLY A 41 -1.14 -10.00 19.80
CA GLY A 41 -0.52 -10.06 21.11
C GLY A 41 -1.51 -10.21 22.25
N TYR A 42 -2.72 -10.77 21.99
CA TYR A 42 -3.70 -11.08 23.02
C TYR A 42 -3.58 -12.54 23.45
N SER A 43 -3.97 -12.84 24.68
CA SER A 43 -4.22 -14.22 25.12
C SER A 43 -5.43 -14.80 24.37
N LYS A 44 -5.54 -16.14 24.36
CA LYS A 44 -6.68 -16.83 23.73
C LYS A 44 -8.01 -16.39 24.33
N ASP A 45 -8.06 -16.23 25.66
CA ASP A 45 -9.26 -15.85 26.39
C ASP A 45 -9.66 -14.39 26.15
N GLU A 46 -8.69 -13.49 26.00
CA GLU A 46 -8.96 -12.10 25.62
C GLU A 46 -9.46 -12.01 24.17
N TYR A 47 -8.77 -12.68 23.24
CA TYR A 47 -9.12 -12.65 21.84
C TYR A 47 -10.52 -13.22 21.57
N SER A 48 -10.90 -14.30 22.23
CA SER A 48 -12.23 -14.92 22.10
C SER A 48 -13.36 -13.99 22.56
N LYS A 49 -13.12 -13.09 23.51
CA LYS A 49 -14.14 -12.15 23.99
C LYS A 49 -14.53 -11.11 22.93
N PHE A 50 -13.60 -10.73 22.06
CA PHE A 50 -13.86 -9.77 20.98
C PHE A 50 -14.84 -10.32 19.94
N SER A 51 -14.98 -11.64 19.82
CA SER A 51 -15.91 -12.27 18.87
C SER A 51 -17.35 -11.87 19.14
N ARG A 52 -17.74 -11.64 20.40
CA ARG A 52 -19.10 -11.26 20.79
C ARG A 52 -19.61 -9.97 20.17
N LYS A 53 -18.70 -9.11 19.73
CA LYS A 53 -19.00 -7.84 19.06
C LYS A 53 -18.40 -7.79 17.64
N PHE A 54 -18.27 -8.92 16.96
CA PHE A 54 -17.66 -9.02 15.64
C PHE A 54 -16.26 -8.37 15.57
N TYR A 55 -15.51 -8.43 16.68
CA TYR A 55 -14.19 -7.79 16.78
C TYR A 55 -14.18 -6.25 16.67
N GLU A 56 -15.34 -5.59 16.84
CA GLU A 56 -15.46 -4.12 16.75
C GLU A 56 -14.47 -3.40 17.68
N ASP A 57 -14.28 -3.91 18.91
CA ASP A 57 -13.36 -3.34 19.88
C ASP A 57 -11.88 -3.39 19.45
N LEU A 58 -11.56 -4.20 18.42
CA LEU A 58 -10.23 -4.29 17.82
C LEU A 58 -10.07 -3.39 16.58
N ILE A 59 -11.15 -2.95 15.96
CA ILE A 59 -11.09 -2.17 14.73
C ILE A 59 -10.75 -0.71 15.06
N TYR A 60 -9.95 -0.10 14.20
CA TYR A 60 -9.70 1.33 14.29
C TYR A 60 -11.01 2.11 14.10
N PRO A 61 -11.30 3.15 14.91
CA PRO A 61 -12.61 3.80 14.91
C PRO A 61 -13.12 4.26 13.54
N ASP A 62 -12.25 4.82 12.71
CA ASP A 62 -12.65 5.28 11.36
C ASP A 62 -12.97 4.13 10.40
N ASP A 63 -12.54 2.89 10.71
CA ASP A 63 -12.77 1.71 9.87
C ASP A 63 -14.04 0.95 10.28
N ILE A 64 -14.68 1.29 11.41
CA ILE A 64 -15.91 0.66 11.92
C ILE A 64 -17.07 0.74 10.92
N PRO A 65 -17.35 1.87 10.24
CA PRO A 65 -18.41 1.92 9.24
C PRO A 65 -18.23 0.91 8.10
N MET A 66 -16.99 0.72 7.65
CA MET A 66 -16.66 -0.27 6.60
C MET A 66 -16.88 -1.70 7.11
N MET A 67 -16.57 -1.97 8.37
CA MET A 67 -16.84 -3.27 9.01
C MET A 67 -18.35 -3.55 9.04
N HIS A 68 -19.19 -2.58 9.44
CA HIS A 68 -20.64 -2.74 9.43
C HIS A 68 -21.20 -2.99 8.02
N GLU A 69 -20.64 -2.30 7.02
CA GLU A 69 -20.99 -2.57 5.61
C GLU A 69 -20.62 -3.99 5.20
N ALA A 70 -19.44 -4.48 5.58
CA ALA A 70 -19.01 -5.85 5.30
C ALA A 70 -19.93 -6.88 5.97
N ILE A 71 -20.35 -6.67 7.22
CA ILE A 71 -21.32 -7.52 7.92
C ILE A 71 -22.66 -7.52 7.17
N ASN A 72 -23.15 -6.37 6.76
CA ASN A 72 -24.38 -6.27 5.97
C ASN A 72 -24.28 -7.02 4.64
N LYS A 73 -23.16 -6.92 3.94
CA LYS A 73 -22.88 -7.69 2.72
C LYS A 73 -22.90 -9.20 2.97
N ILE A 74 -22.32 -9.66 4.09
CA ILE A 74 -22.31 -11.08 4.49
C ILE A 74 -23.75 -11.60 4.67
N ILE A 75 -24.62 -10.84 5.33
CA ILE A 75 -26.01 -11.23 5.57
C ILE A 75 -26.74 -11.47 4.23
N HIS A 76 -26.51 -10.61 3.24
CA HIS A 76 -27.20 -10.61 1.95
C HIS A 76 -26.42 -11.32 0.84
N SER A 77 -25.24 -11.90 1.14
CA SER A 77 -24.39 -12.52 0.12
C SER A 77 -25.01 -13.75 -0.51
N SER A 78 -24.67 -14.00 -1.75
CA SER A 78 -25.00 -15.24 -2.46
C SER A 78 -24.16 -16.42 -1.94
N PRO A 79 -24.61 -17.68 -2.14
CA PRO A 79 -23.79 -18.84 -1.81
C PRO A 79 -22.43 -18.80 -2.51
N GLY A 80 -21.35 -18.92 -1.73
CA GLY A 80 -19.98 -18.89 -2.25
C GLY A 80 -19.41 -17.50 -2.53
N GLU A 81 -20.18 -16.44 -2.33
CA GLU A 81 -19.71 -15.06 -2.49
C GLU A 81 -18.67 -14.72 -1.41
N ILE A 82 -17.53 -14.18 -1.82
CA ILE A 82 -16.45 -13.79 -0.92
C ILE A 82 -16.57 -12.30 -0.65
N ILE A 83 -16.66 -11.95 0.63
CA ILE A 83 -16.65 -10.57 1.11
C ILE A 83 -15.26 -10.23 1.63
N GLU A 84 -14.66 -9.21 1.04
CA GLU A 84 -13.31 -8.75 1.38
C GLU A 84 -13.36 -7.46 2.20
N MET A 85 -12.43 -7.33 3.13
CA MET A 85 -12.27 -6.12 3.93
C MET A 85 -10.80 -5.95 4.33
N THR A 86 -10.31 -4.72 4.21
CA THR A 86 -9.02 -4.31 4.75
C THR A 86 -9.25 -3.26 5.83
N ALA A 87 -8.81 -3.53 7.06
CA ALA A 87 -9.00 -2.63 8.19
C ALA A 87 -7.79 -2.66 9.12
N ARG A 88 -7.68 -1.63 9.94
CA ARG A 88 -6.67 -1.53 11.00
C ARG A 88 -7.17 -2.22 12.26
N TYR A 89 -6.37 -3.16 12.76
CA TYR A 89 -6.65 -3.92 13.97
C TYR A 89 -5.70 -3.52 15.10
N LYS A 90 -6.23 -3.29 16.28
CA LYS A 90 -5.50 -2.89 17.48
C LYS A 90 -4.75 -4.07 18.08
N ARG A 91 -3.46 -3.89 18.34
CA ARG A 91 -2.65 -4.80 19.15
C ARG A 91 -2.82 -4.54 20.64
N SER A 92 -2.48 -5.53 21.45
CA SER A 92 -2.50 -5.42 22.93
C SER A 92 -1.59 -4.29 23.46
N ASN A 93 -0.55 -3.91 22.72
CA ASN A 93 0.33 -2.79 23.05
C ASN A 93 -0.21 -1.41 22.62
N GLY A 94 -1.41 -1.35 22.05
CA GLY A 94 -2.08 -0.12 21.61
C GLY A 94 -1.78 0.30 20.16
N ASN A 95 -0.79 -0.28 19.49
CA ASN A 95 -0.50 -0.02 18.09
C ASN A 95 -1.52 -0.70 17.17
N TYR A 96 -1.55 -0.29 15.90
CA TYR A 96 -2.43 -0.87 14.89
C TYR A 96 -1.63 -1.56 13.79
N ILE A 97 -2.22 -2.60 13.22
CA ILE A 97 -1.73 -3.30 12.03
C ILE A 97 -2.84 -3.37 10.99
N TRP A 98 -2.46 -3.51 9.74
CA TRP A 98 -3.39 -3.71 8.64
C TRP A 98 -3.68 -5.19 8.45
N MET A 99 -4.95 -5.55 8.58
CA MET A 99 -5.43 -6.90 8.32
C MET A 99 -6.32 -6.92 7.09
N TYR A 100 -6.01 -7.79 6.16
CA TYR A 100 -6.87 -8.14 5.04
C TYR A 100 -7.67 -9.39 5.37
N THR A 101 -8.98 -9.32 5.24
CA THR A 101 -9.86 -10.45 5.56
C THR A 101 -10.73 -10.81 4.37
N ARG A 102 -10.88 -12.11 4.14
CA ARG A 102 -11.84 -12.70 3.19
C ARG A 102 -12.80 -13.58 3.95
N LYS A 103 -14.09 -13.36 3.75
CA LYS A 103 -15.15 -14.03 4.49
C LYS A 103 -16.13 -14.66 3.51
N VAL A 104 -16.60 -15.86 3.84
CA VAL A 104 -17.66 -16.55 3.09
C VAL A 104 -18.63 -17.18 4.10
N VAL A 105 -19.92 -17.16 3.77
CA VAL A 105 -20.91 -17.91 4.53
C VAL A 105 -20.77 -19.37 4.16
N SER A 106 -20.27 -20.19 5.10
CA SER A 106 -20.09 -21.64 4.90
C SER A 106 -21.36 -22.43 5.16
N GLU A 107 -22.23 -21.93 6.03
CA GLU A 107 -23.50 -22.58 6.34
C GLU A 107 -24.61 -21.55 6.50
N ARG A 108 -25.84 -21.91 6.02
CA ARG A 108 -27.06 -21.11 6.16
C ARG A 108 -28.18 -21.99 6.75
N ASP A 109 -29.09 -21.35 7.45
CA ASP A 109 -30.31 -22.03 7.91
C ASP A 109 -31.31 -22.27 6.76
N LYS A 110 -32.46 -22.88 7.11
CA LYS A 110 -33.54 -23.18 6.13
C LYS A 110 -34.19 -21.91 5.57
N GLN A 111 -34.04 -20.77 6.21
CA GLN A 111 -34.55 -19.47 5.78
C GLN A 111 -33.50 -18.69 4.97
N GLY A 112 -32.29 -19.21 4.84
CA GLY A 112 -31.20 -18.59 4.11
C GLY A 112 -30.34 -17.64 4.92
N TYR A 113 -30.54 -17.53 6.22
CA TYR A 113 -29.68 -16.70 7.09
C TYR A 113 -28.31 -17.36 7.36
N PRO A 114 -27.23 -16.57 7.45
CA PRO A 114 -25.93 -17.09 7.81
C PRO A 114 -25.91 -17.75 9.17
N CYS A 115 -25.40 -18.99 9.26
CA CYS A 115 -25.15 -19.70 10.49
C CYS A 115 -23.66 -19.66 10.82
N THR A 116 -22.84 -20.04 9.85
CA THR A 116 -21.39 -20.13 10.02
C THR A 116 -20.67 -19.31 8.97
N ILE A 117 -19.72 -18.51 9.40
CA ILE A 117 -18.83 -17.72 8.54
C ILE A 117 -17.42 -18.28 8.65
N THR A 118 -16.84 -18.61 7.51
CA THR A 118 -15.42 -18.93 7.41
C THR A 118 -14.65 -17.68 6.99
N THR A 119 -13.57 -17.37 7.70
CA THR A 119 -12.72 -16.21 7.48
C THR A 119 -11.27 -16.62 7.30
N ILE A 120 -10.62 -16.02 6.34
CA ILE A 120 -9.16 -15.96 6.23
C ILE A 120 -8.74 -14.54 6.54
N ALA A 121 -7.71 -14.37 7.41
CA ALA A 121 -7.17 -13.05 7.74
C ALA A 121 -5.64 -13.05 7.66
N GLU A 122 -5.08 -12.02 7.03
CA GLU A 122 -3.66 -11.89 6.76
C GLU A 122 -3.16 -10.51 7.22
N ASP A 123 -2.00 -10.47 7.88
CA ASP A 123 -1.31 -9.21 8.20
C ASP A 123 -0.63 -8.67 6.95
N ILE A 124 -1.16 -7.59 6.42
CA ILE A 124 -0.62 -6.88 5.25
C ILE A 124 0.11 -5.59 5.61
N THR A 125 0.45 -5.38 6.88
CA THR A 125 1.10 -4.15 7.36
C THR A 125 2.36 -3.87 6.57
N LYS A 126 3.23 -4.88 6.42
CA LYS A 126 4.47 -4.74 5.66
C LYS A 126 4.25 -4.41 4.18
N LEU A 127 3.19 -4.96 3.59
CA LEU A 127 2.81 -4.67 2.21
C LEU A 127 2.39 -3.20 2.05
N ILE A 128 1.55 -2.69 2.96
CA ILE A 128 1.11 -1.28 2.96
C ILE A 128 2.30 -0.34 3.16
N GLU A 129 3.18 -0.62 4.15
CA GLU A 129 4.40 0.18 4.38
C GLU A 129 5.29 0.25 3.13
N LEU A 130 5.53 -0.89 2.46
CA LEU A 130 6.34 -0.93 1.25
C LEU A 130 5.67 -0.18 0.09
N GLN A 131 4.35 -0.28 -0.03
CA GLN A 131 3.59 0.45 -1.03
C GLN A 131 3.68 1.97 -0.82
N ASP A 132 3.59 2.43 0.42
CA ASP A 132 3.70 3.85 0.74
C ASP A 132 5.13 4.36 0.53
N GLN A 133 6.16 3.60 0.90
CA GLN A 133 7.55 3.92 0.59
C GLN A 133 7.79 4.03 -0.92
N LEU A 134 7.20 3.11 -1.70
CA LEU A 134 7.31 3.17 -3.16
C LEU A 134 6.63 4.41 -3.74
N LYS A 135 5.42 4.73 -3.27
CA LYS A 135 4.71 5.96 -3.67
C LYS A 135 5.53 7.22 -3.40
N GLU A 136 6.15 7.32 -2.22
CA GLU A 136 7.01 8.46 -1.88
C GLU A 136 8.26 8.54 -2.78
N LYS A 137 8.91 7.41 -3.06
CA LYS A 137 10.04 7.39 -4.00
C LYS A 137 9.62 7.80 -5.41
N VAL A 138 8.47 7.34 -5.89
CA VAL A 138 7.94 7.74 -7.21
C VAL A 138 7.67 9.24 -7.26
N LYS A 139 7.04 9.82 -6.23
CA LYS A 139 6.82 11.28 -6.15
C LYS A 139 8.14 12.06 -6.17
N LEU A 140 9.14 11.60 -5.43
CA LEU A 140 10.46 12.22 -5.40
C LEU A 140 11.11 12.19 -6.80
N LEU A 141 11.11 11.03 -7.46
CA LEU A 141 11.66 10.88 -8.82
C LEU A 141 10.93 11.78 -9.83
N GLN A 142 9.61 11.91 -9.74
CA GLN A 142 8.82 12.82 -10.59
C GLN A 142 9.21 14.29 -10.35
N ALA A 143 9.39 14.69 -9.09
CA ALA A 143 9.81 16.04 -8.75
C ALA A 143 11.21 16.36 -9.28
N ILE A 144 12.16 15.42 -9.16
CA ILE A 144 13.52 15.53 -9.70
C ILE A 144 13.45 15.64 -11.22
N SER A 145 12.72 14.78 -11.91
CA SER A 145 12.56 14.80 -13.36
C SER A 145 11.98 16.12 -13.88
N TYR A 146 10.96 16.65 -13.19
CA TYR A 146 10.37 17.95 -13.51
C TYR A 146 11.38 19.09 -13.33
N LYS A 147 12.07 19.14 -12.19
CA LYS A 147 13.10 20.15 -11.90
C LYS A 147 14.22 20.11 -12.95
N ASN A 148 14.71 18.91 -13.25
CA ASN A 148 15.77 18.71 -14.26
C ASN A 148 15.35 19.20 -15.63
N SER A 149 14.16 18.82 -16.10
CA SER A 149 13.66 19.27 -17.41
C SER A 149 13.50 20.79 -17.50
N HIS A 150 13.08 21.43 -16.41
CA HIS A 150 12.93 22.88 -16.37
C HIS A 150 14.28 23.61 -16.32
N MET A 151 15.22 23.10 -15.53
CA MET A 151 16.56 23.69 -15.38
C MET A 151 17.40 23.56 -16.66
N LEU A 152 17.29 22.44 -17.39
CA LEU A 152 17.99 22.21 -18.65
C LEU A 152 17.39 23.02 -19.80
N ARG A 153 16.07 23.24 -19.83
CA ARG A 153 15.41 23.97 -20.94
C ARG A 153 15.94 25.41 -21.09
N SER A 154 16.19 26.12 -20.01
CA SER A 154 16.62 27.50 -20.00
C SER A 154 18.00 27.70 -20.69
N PRO A 155 19.08 27.01 -20.24
CA PRO A 155 20.39 27.16 -20.88
C PRO A 155 20.42 26.65 -22.33
N VAL A 156 19.69 25.54 -22.60
CA VAL A 156 19.58 25.02 -23.99
C VAL A 156 18.91 26.04 -24.90
N ALA A 157 17.80 26.66 -24.50
CA ALA A 157 17.14 27.71 -25.27
C ALA A 157 18.05 28.92 -25.50
N SER A 158 18.85 29.30 -24.51
CA SER A 158 19.84 30.36 -24.63
C SER A 158 20.94 30.02 -25.64
N ILE A 159 21.46 28.79 -25.60
CA ILE A 159 22.47 28.30 -26.56
C ILE A 159 21.92 28.32 -27.98
N ILE A 160 20.71 27.78 -28.20
CA ILE A 160 20.05 27.77 -29.52
C ILE A 160 19.84 29.20 -30.04
N GLY A 161 19.34 30.11 -29.20
CA GLY A 161 19.13 31.51 -29.58
C GLY A 161 20.43 32.20 -29.98
N LEU A 162 21.55 31.95 -29.29
CA LEU A 162 22.85 32.54 -29.62
C LEU A 162 23.45 31.94 -30.88
N ILE A 163 23.27 30.63 -31.15
CA ILE A 163 23.69 30.00 -32.41
C ILE A 163 22.96 30.62 -33.58
N ASN A 164 21.64 30.80 -33.51
CA ASN A 164 20.84 31.40 -34.57
C ASN A 164 21.31 32.85 -34.94
N ILE A 165 21.76 33.62 -33.94
CA ILE A 165 22.28 34.97 -34.16
C ILE A 165 23.65 34.94 -34.86
N ILE A 166 24.48 33.92 -34.60
CA ILE A 166 25.79 33.76 -35.27
C ILE A 166 25.63 33.34 -36.71
N GLU A 167 24.70 32.46 -37.03
CA GLU A 167 24.43 31.96 -38.38
C GLU A 167 23.94 33.06 -39.34
N GLU A 168 23.30 34.13 -38.82
CA GLU A 168 22.85 35.27 -39.62
C GLU A 168 23.97 36.25 -40.03
N LYS A 169 25.21 36.11 -39.51
CA LYS A 169 26.30 37.11 -39.77
C LYS A 169 27.66 36.45 -39.99
N ASP A 170 28.10 36.53 -41.23
CA ASP A 170 29.25 35.83 -41.83
C ASP A 170 30.66 36.39 -41.47
N THR A 171 30.91 37.03 -40.31
CA THR A 171 32.27 37.53 -39.96
C THR A 171 32.54 37.55 -38.45
N MET A 172 33.80 37.25 -38.06
CA MET A 172 34.37 37.45 -36.71
C MET A 172 34.41 38.94 -36.32
N SER A 173 33.26 39.51 -36.07
CA SER A 173 33.13 40.89 -35.58
C SER A 173 33.23 40.93 -34.05
N PRO A 174 33.55 42.09 -33.41
CA PRO A 174 33.50 42.28 -31.98
C PRO A 174 32.14 41.86 -31.37
N HIS A 175 31.07 41.89 -32.15
CA HIS A 175 29.74 41.43 -31.80
C HIS A 175 29.68 39.90 -31.63
N ASN A 176 30.29 39.16 -32.56
CA ASN A 176 30.36 37.68 -32.47
C ASN A 176 31.18 37.20 -31.29
N LEU A 177 32.25 37.95 -30.90
CA LEU A 177 33.02 37.64 -29.69
C LEU A 177 32.17 37.74 -28.42
N LYS A 178 31.25 38.68 -28.36
CA LYS A 178 30.31 38.86 -27.26
C LYS A 178 29.30 37.70 -27.17
N ILE A 179 28.84 37.26 -28.34
CA ILE A 179 27.92 36.09 -28.43
C ILE A 179 28.64 34.82 -28.00
N PHE A 180 29.91 34.60 -28.39
CA PHE A 180 30.72 33.48 -27.94
C PHE A 180 30.87 33.45 -26.41
N ASN A 181 31.05 34.58 -25.75
CA ASN A 181 31.14 34.68 -24.31
C ASN A 181 29.80 34.31 -23.65
N PHE A 182 28.65 34.70 -24.22
CA PHE A 182 27.35 34.28 -23.70
C PHE A 182 27.08 32.80 -23.92
N LEU A 183 27.50 32.20 -25.03
CA LEU A 183 27.45 30.74 -25.26
C LEU A 183 28.26 30.01 -24.22
N LYS A 184 29.49 30.46 -23.94
CA LYS A 184 30.32 29.85 -22.89
C LYS A 184 29.67 29.88 -21.53
N GLN A 185 29.09 31.03 -21.14
CA GLN A 185 28.35 31.14 -19.87
C GLN A 185 27.10 30.21 -19.81
N ALA A 186 26.39 30.06 -20.92
CA ALA A 186 25.22 29.18 -21.01
C ALA A 186 25.63 27.71 -20.89
N ILE A 187 26.75 27.29 -21.47
CA ILE A 187 27.33 25.97 -21.36
C ILE A 187 27.80 25.71 -19.93
N GLU A 188 28.51 26.64 -19.29
CA GLU A 188 28.94 26.55 -17.92
C GLU A 188 27.76 26.38 -16.94
N LYS A 189 26.66 27.10 -17.21
CA LYS A 189 25.41 26.94 -16.45
C LYS A 189 24.76 25.57 -16.64
N LEU A 190 24.81 25.04 -17.87
CA LEU A 190 24.32 23.71 -18.18
C LEU A 190 25.11 22.62 -17.43
N ASP A 191 26.44 22.73 -17.44
CA ASP A 191 27.35 21.82 -16.74
C ASP A 191 27.12 21.85 -15.25
N SER A 192 26.94 23.01 -14.64
CA SER A 192 26.56 23.15 -13.21
C SER A 192 25.24 22.44 -12.89
N VAL A 193 24.24 22.56 -13.75
CA VAL A 193 22.95 21.88 -13.58
C VAL A 193 23.09 20.36 -13.67
N VAL A 194 23.89 19.88 -14.64
CA VAL A 194 24.16 18.43 -14.78
C VAL A 194 24.89 17.90 -13.55
N HIS A 195 25.82 18.66 -12.99
CA HIS A 195 26.52 18.28 -11.75
C HIS A 195 25.57 18.17 -10.55
N GLU A 196 24.73 19.19 -10.36
CA GLU A 196 23.68 19.16 -9.28
C GLU A 196 22.73 17.97 -9.41
N ILE A 197 22.35 17.60 -10.65
CA ILE A 197 21.51 16.42 -10.92
C ILE A 197 22.22 15.13 -10.49
N ASN A 198 23.51 15.00 -10.82
CA ASN A 198 24.27 13.81 -10.49
C ASN A 198 24.47 13.67 -8.97
N GLU A 199 24.68 14.75 -8.23
CA GLU A 199 24.77 14.72 -6.77
C GLU A 199 23.46 14.25 -6.11
N ILE A 200 22.29 14.73 -6.60
CA ILE A 200 20.98 14.30 -6.09
C ILE A 200 20.71 12.82 -6.40
N SER A 201 21.24 12.31 -7.51
CA SER A 201 21.05 10.91 -7.93
C SER A 201 21.87 9.90 -7.12
N GLN A 202 22.87 10.36 -6.34
CA GLN A 202 23.75 9.52 -5.54
C GLN A 202 23.36 9.46 -4.04
N MET A 203 22.38 10.25 -3.61
CA MET A 203 21.78 10.21 -2.27
C MET A 203 20.57 9.26 -2.24
#